data_46e60c7426def93ec11314102b7b6c6d
#
_entry.id   46e60c7426def93ec11314102b7b6c6d
#
_cell.length_a   1.000
_cell.length_b   1.000
_cell.length_c   1.000
_cell.angle_alpha   90.00
_cell.angle_beta   90.00
_cell.angle_gamma   90.00
#
_symmetry.space_group_name_H-M   'P 1'
#
loop_
_entity.id
_entity.type
_entity.pdbx_description
1 polymer ?
#
loop_
_entity_poly.entity_id
_entity_poly.type
_entity_poly.pdbx_seq_one_letter_code
_entity_poly.pdbx_strand_id
1 'polypeptide(L)'
;MKKSFLLLGAMMLLVMSTKAQKYNFEDYIYPFGCRTYASPDSKGNLSSVTQYSFESQAFDNYLIEEVYIGLGMMSAKTTYRYRTEENAVISDVQLRQNRLTGSTRYQDKLILFAFPEKDKPFKWSETDRGDKYQCTSEYVYINASIYHKSLFMKAIKITRDNSYIVGKEKHRILETSYWVSNYGRIITYVDWDGTKKASSKLDILDYVQEISEEEYNKLKK
;
A
#
# COMPACT_ATOMS: atom_id res chain seq x y z
N MET A 1 -6.13 -56.32 1.13
CA MET A 1 -6.69 -55.14 1.80
C MET A 1 -5.66 -54.11 2.34
N LYS A 2 -4.42 -54.48 2.68
CA LYS A 2 -3.40 -53.53 3.19
C LYS A 2 -2.79 -52.56 2.17
N LYS A 3 -2.78 -52.88 0.88
CA LYS A 3 -2.20 -52.04 -0.22
C LYS A 3 -3.09 -50.85 -0.63
N SER A 4 -4.41 -50.97 -0.47
CA SER A 4 -5.34 -49.89 -0.82
C SER A 4 -5.32 -48.70 0.16
N PHE A 5 -5.02 -48.96 1.43
CA PHE A 5 -4.92 -47.88 2.44
C PHE A 5 -3.65 -47.04 2.29
N LEU A 6 -2.56 -47.63 1.80
CA LEU A 6 -1.31 -46.90 1.54
C LEU A 6 -1.44 -45.92 0.37
N LEU A 7 -2.23 -46.29 -0.67
CA LEU A 7 -2.48 -45.43 -1.83
C LEU A 7 -3.38 -44.24 -1.45
N LEU A 8 -4.40 -44.45 -0.60
CA LEU A 8 -5.25 -43.36 -0.14
C LEU A 8 -4.49 -42.36 0.76
N GLY A 9 -3.61 -42.85 1.62
CA GLY A 9 -2.77 -42.00 2.46
C GLY A 9 -1.77 -41.18 1.65
N ALA A 10 -1.17 -41.74 0.59
CA ALA A 10 -0.28 -41.04 -0.32
C ALA A 10 -1.02 -40.00 -1.19
N MET A 11 -2.27 -40.27 -1.61
CA MET A 11 -3.09 -39.30 -2.33
C MET A 11 -3.53 -38.14 -1.42
N MET A 12 -3.88 -38.39 -0.14
CA MET A 12 -4.19 -37.31 0.79
C MET A 12 -2.99 -36.43 1.12
N LEU A 13 -1.78 -36.98 1.20
CA LEU A 13 -0.55 -36.20 1.40
C LEU A 13 -0.17 -35.38 0.15
N LEU A 14 -0.50 -35.84 -1.06
CA LEU A 14 -0.28 -35.10 -2.31
C LEU A 14 -1.28 -33.95 -2.49
N VAL A 15 -2.49 -34.05 -1.97
CA VAL A 15 -3.49 -32.98 -2.04
C VAL A 15 -3.20 -31.86 -1.01
N MET A 16 -2.46 -32.15 0.07
CA MET A 16 -2.07 -31.12 1.05
C MET A 16 -0.84 -30.32 0.66
N SER A 17 -0.16 -30.63 -0.43
CA SER A 17 0.96 -29.82 -0.94
C SER A 17 0.58 -28.80 -2.01
N THR A 18 -0.60 -28.24 -1.97
CA THR A 18 -0.80 -26.91 -2.56
C THR A 18 0.06 -25.98 -1.72
N LYS A 19 1.26 -25.67 -2.24
CA LYS A 19 2.13 -24.65 -1.66
C LYS A 19 1.26 -23.41 -1.53
N ALA A 20 0.77 -23.13 -0.30
CA ALA A 20 0.22 -21.84 0.01
C ALA A 20 1.23 -20.82 -0.48
N GLN A 21 0.87 -19.97 -1.40
CA GLN A 21 1.75 -18.93 -1.90
C GLN A 21 2.11 -18.10 -0.67
N LYS A 22 3.38 -18.20 -0.23
CA LYS A 22 3.84 -17.45 0.93
C LYS A 22 4.00 -16.01 0.47
N TYR A 23 3.05 -15.18 0.81
CA TYR A 23 3.15 -13.75 0.62
C TYR A 23 4.23 -13.19 1.54
N ASN A 24 5.21 -12.50 0.97
CA ASN A 24 6.24 -11.81 1.73
C ASN A 24 5.87 -10.34 1.87
N PHE A 25 5.11 -10.00 2.90
CA PHE A 25 4.67 -8.63 3.17
C PHE A 25 5.83 -7.68 3.46
N GLU A 26 6.89 -8.20 4.09
CA GLU A 26 8.05 -7.40 4.48
C GLU A 26 8.76 -6.77 3.28
N ASP A 27 8.76 -7.45 2.12
CA ASP A 27 9.36 -6.91 0.90
C ASP A 27 8.63 -5.68 0.36
N TYR A 28 7.36 -5.51 0.73
CA TYR A 28 6.51 -4.40 0.26
C TYR A 28 6.24 -3.34 1.34
N ILE A 29 6.44 -3.67 2.61
CA ILE A 29 6.13 -2.79 3.73
C ILE A 29 7.42 -2.44 4.46
N TYR A 30 8.05 -1.35 4.00
CA TYR A 30 9.21 -0.74 4.65
C TYR A 30 10.34 -1.73 4.98
N PRO A 31 10.87 -2.47 3.99
CA PRO A 31 11.81 -3.57 4.22
C PRO A 31 13.13 -3.12 4.85
N PHE A 32 13.46 -1.82 4.79
CA PHE A 32 14.74 -1.27 5.24
C PHE A 32 14.60 -0.11 6.23
N GLY A 33 13.63 -0.14 7.13
CA GLY A 33 13.47 0.88 8.17
C GLY A 33 12.71 2.12 7.71
N CYS A 34 13.27 3.32 7.92
CA CYS A 34 12.57 4.57 7.60
C CYS A 34 12.57 4.87 6.10
N ARG A 35 11.41 5.29 5.57
CA ARG A 35 11.24 5.79 4.19
C ARG A 35 10.73 7.22 4.21
N THR A 36 11.32 8.04 3.37
CA THR A 36 10.98 9.47 3.25
C THR A 36 10.17 9.70 1.97
N TYR A 37 9.07 10.40 2.11
CA TYR A 37 8.17 10.78 1.01
C TYR A 37 8.06 12.28 0.94
N ALA A 38 8.20 12.81 -0.27
CA ALA A 38 7.98 14.21 -0.56
C ALA A 38 6.53 14.42 -1.01
N SER A 39 5.87 15.43 -0.47
CA SER A 39 4.53 15.85 -0.90
C SER A 39 4.64 17.24 -1.53
N PRO A 40 4.51 17.36 -2.87
CA PRO A 40 4.58 18.63 -3.55
C PRO A 40 3.32 19.47 -3.32
N ASP A 41 3.47 20.80 -3.29
CA ASP A 41 2.37 21.74 -3.33
C ASP A 41 1.76 21.86 -4.75
N SER A 42 0.78 22.74 -4.93
CA SER A 42 0.14 22.97 -6.24
C SER A 42 1.08 23.53 -7.31
N LYS A 43 2.25 24.07 -6.91
CA LYS A 43 3.29 24.62 -7.80
C LYS A 43 4.44 23.62 -7.99
N GLY A 44 4.37 22.45 -7.38
CA GLY A 44 5.43 21.43 -7.42
C GLY A 44 6.55 21.64 -6.41
N ASN A 45 6.47 22.64 -5.53
CA ASN A 45 7.45 22.82 -4.47
C ASN A 45 7.19 21.81 -3.34
N LEU A 46 8.26 21.45 -2.63
CA LEU A 46 8.15 20.58 -1.46
C LEU A 46 7.33 21.29 -0.36
N SER A 47 6.15 20.75 -0.05
CA SER A 47 5.27 21.30 1.00
C SER A 47 5.41 20.58 2.32
N SER A 48 5.64 19.27 2.28
CA SER A 48 5.85 18.45 3.47
C SER A 48 6.69 17.24 3.15
N VAL A 49 7.27 16.67 4.19
CA VAL A 49 7.99 15.39 4.15
C VAL A 49 7.27 14.43 5.07
N THR A 50 6.97 13.23 4.59
CA THR A 50 6.40 12.16 5.39
C THR A 50 7.45 11.07 5.56
N GLN A 51 7.73 10.71 6.79
CA GLN A 51 8.59 9.59 7.13
C GLN A 51 7.74 8.42 7.62
N TYR A 52 8.06 7.24 7.13
CA TYR A 52 7.46 6.00 7.58
C TYR A 52 8.52 5.13 8.21
N SER A 53 8.25 4.66 9.40
CA SER A 53 9.09 3.70 10.11
C SER A 53 8.27 2.53 10.61
N PHE A 54 8.97 1.47 10.90
CA PHE A 54 8.43 0.22 11.36
C PHE A 54 9.01 -0.10 12.73
N GLU A 55 8.15 -0.43 13.69
CA GLU A 55 8.55 -0.85 15.02
C GLU A 55 7.85 -2.16 15.38
N SER A 56 8.61 -3.09 15.96
CA SER A 56 8.06 -4.29 16.57
C SER A 56 8.30 -4.23 18.08
N GLN A 57 7.24 -4.31 18.87
CA GLN A 57 7.28 -4.25 20.33
C GLN A 57 6.56 -5.46 20.92
N ALA A 58 7.27 -6.30 21.61
CA ALA A 58 6.75 -7.49 22.30
C ALA A 58 5.89 -8.39 21.39
N PHE A 59 4.59 -8.15 21.33
CA PHE A 59 3.61 -8.95 20.55
C PHE A 59 2.90 -8.16 19.46
N ASP A 60 3.16 -6.86 19.36
CA ASP A 60 2.50 -5.95 18.43
C ASP A 60 3.49 -5.37 17.43
N ASN A 61 3.03 -5.20 16.19
CA ASN A 61 3.75 -4.50 15.14
C ASN A 61 3.10 -3.15 14.86
N TYR A 62 3.93 -2.13 14.70
CA TYR A 62 3.49 -0.77 14.49
C TYR A 62 4.10 -0.19 13.22
N LEU A 63 3.25 0.42 12.40
CA LEU A 63 3.64 1.31 11.32
C LEU A 63 3.46 2.74 11.81
N ILE A 64 4.52 3.53 11.71
CA ILE A 64 4.54 4.92 12.17
C ILE A 64 4.71 5.83 10.97
N GLU A 65 3.77 6.76 10.84
CA GLU A 65 3.80 7.83 9.84
C GLU A 65 4.01 9.17 10.56
N GLU A 66 5.09 9.88 10.24
CA GLU A 66 5.40 11.19 10.78
C GLU A 66 5.44 12.22 9.66
N VAL A 67 4.64 13.29 9.77
CA VAL A 67 4.55 14.36 8.77
C VAL A 67 5.28 15.59 9.29
N TYR A 68 6.26 16.06 8.52
CA TYR A 68 7.06 17.23 8.79
C TYR A 68 6.72 18.34 7.80
N ILE A 69 6.57 19.57 8.27
CA ILE A 69 6.31 20.77 7.47
C ILE A 69 7.36 21.85 7.70
N GLY A 70 7.60 22.67 6.70
CA GLY A 70 8.54 23.80 6.80
C GLY A 70 9.97 23.36 7.19
N LEU A 71 10.54 23.97 8.21
CA LEU A 71 11.89 23.72 8.69
C LEU A 71 12.06 22.42 9.52
N GLY A 72 11.33 21.36 9.19
CA GLY A 72 11.46 20.07 9.86
C GLY A 72 10.63 19.96 11.15
N MET A 73 9.61 20.77 11.33
CA MET A 73 8.68 20.63 12.45
C MET A 73 7.70 19.50 12.21
N MET A 74 7.67 18.51 13.10
CA MET A 74 6.67 17.46 13.07
C MET A 74 5.28 18.08 13.31
N SER A 75 4.38 17.92 12.34
CA SER A 75 3.00 18.42 12.39
C SER A 75 2.01 17.36 12.84
N ALA A 76 2.22 16.12 12.45
CA ALA A 76 1.38 14.99 12.79
C ALA A 76 2.18 13.70 12.88
N LYS A 77 1.72 12.80 13.75
CA LYS A 77 2.20 11.42 13.87
C LYS A 77 0.99 10.50 13.87
N THR A 78 0.98 9.49 13.03
CA THR A 78 -0.03 8.44 13.05
C THR A 78 0.65 7.11 13.32
N THR A 79 0.18 6.39 14.31
CA THR A 79 0.68 5.06 14.66
C THR A 79 -0.44 4.06 14.35
N TYR A 80 -0.15 3.12 13.47
CA TYR A 80 -1.03 2.01 13.12
C TYR A 80 -0.52 0.76 13.81
N ARG A 81 -1.33 0.15 14.68
CA ARG A 81 -1.07 -1.23 15.12
C ARG A 81 -1.55 -2.16 14.02
N TYR A 82 -0.72 -3.06 13.53
CA TYR A 82 -1.10 -3.94 12.44
C TYR A 82 -0.73 -5.40 12.71
N ARG A 83 -1.40 -6.26 11.96
CA ARG A 83 -1.13 -7.69 11.84
C ARG A 83 -1.27 -8.14 10.38
N THR A 84 -0.69 -9.28 10.07
CA THR A 84 -0.85 -9.93 8.77
C THR A 84 -1.95 -10.98 8.85
N GLU A 85 -2.89 -10.94 7.92
CA GLU A 85 -3.94 -11.94 7.74
C GLU A 85 -3.96 -12.39 6.29
N GLU A 86 -3.82 -13.70 6.04
CA GLU A 86 -3.84 -14.29 4.70
C GLU A 86 -3.01 -13.50 3.68
N ASN A 87 -3.67 -12.73 2.81
CA ASN A 87 -3.03 -11.93 1.77
C ASN A 87 -3.00 -10.41 2.09
N ALA A 88 -3.32 -10.01 3.32
CA ALA A 88 -3.47 -8.60 3.68
C ALA A 88 -2.72 -8.23 4.97
N VAL A 89 -2.34 -6.96 5.04
CA VAL A 89 -1.87 -6.30 6.26
C VAL A 89 -2.97 -5.38 6.76
N ILE A 90 -3.42 -5.65 7.97
CA ILE A 90 -4.60 -5.03 8.54
C ILE A 90 -4.21 -4.23 9.76
N SER A 91 -4.69 -3.00 9.86
CA SER A 91 -4.69 -2.20 11.08
C SER A 91 -6.06 -2.21 11.73
N ASP A 92 -6.10 -2.40 13.04
CA ASP A 92 -7.32 -2.33 13.85
C ASP A 92 -7.30 -1.17 14.84
N VAL A 93 -6.19 -0.47 14.95
CA VAL A 93 -6.04 0.71 15.81
C VAL A 93 -5.16 1.73 15.12
N GLN A 94 -5.66 2.96 15.05
CA GLN A 94 -4.89 4.13 14.63
C GLN A 94 -4.86 5.13 15.79
N LEU A 95 -3.67 5.55 16.17
CA LEU A 95 -3.46 6.68 17.08
C LEU A 95 -2.89 7.84 16.28
N ARG A 96 -3.69 8.87 16.06
CA ARG A 96 -3.25 10.11 15.41
C ARG A 96 -2.97 11.16 16.45
N GLN A 97 -1.77 11.70 16.41
CA GLN A 97 -1.32 12.82 17.22
C GLN A 97 -1.09 14.02 16.30
N ASN A 98 -1.72 15.11 16.57
CA ASN A 98 -1.54 16.36 15.84
C ASN A 98 -1.16 17.45 16.82
N ARG A 99 -0.16 18.25 16.47
CA ARG A 99 0.38 19.30 17.32
C ARG A 99 -0.68 20.35 17.71
N LEU A 100 -1.62 20.62 16.82
CA LEU A 100 -2.63 21.68 17.01
C LEU A 100 -3.92 21.14 17.63
N THR A 101 -4.35 19.93 17.27
CA THR A 101 -5.66 19.38 17.64
C THR A 101 -5.61 18.28 18.70
N GLY A 102 -4.41 17.92 19.16
CA GLY A 102 -4.22 16.88 20.16
C GLY A 102 -4.21 15.46 19.58
N SER A 103 -4.61 14.49 20.40
CA SER A 103 -4.57 13.06 20.05
C SER A 103 -5.97 12.51 19.84
N THR A 104 -6.14 11.73 18.78
CA THR A 104 -7.39 11.01 18.47
C THR A 104 -7.07 9.55 18.19
N ARG A 105 -7.88 8.64 18.76
CA ARG A 105 -7.79 7.20 18.52
C ARG A 105 -8.97 6.76 17.68
N TYR A 106 -8.67 6.03 16.59
CA TYR A 106 -9.65 5.38 15.73
C TYR A 106 -9.53 3.87 15.88
N GLN A 107 -10.63 3.15 15.76
CA GLN A 107 -10.71 1.69 15.87
C GLN A 107 -11.30 1.07 14.58
N ASP A 108 -11.14 1.75 13.48
CA ASP A 108 -11.56 1.25 12.18
C ASP A 108 -10.60 0.16 11.71
N LYS A 109 -11.16 -0.95 11.22
CA LYS A 109 -10.37 -2.00 10.59
C LYS A 109 -10.02 -1.54 9.17
N LEU A 110 -8.74 -1.25 8.93
CA LEU A 110 -8.23 -0.85 7.63
C LEU A 110 -7.31 -1.90 7.04
N ILE A 111 -7.38 -2.09 5.74
CA ILE A 111 -6.38 -2.86 5.00
C ILE A 111 -5.31 -1.89 4.50
N LEU A 112 -4.16 -1.90 5.15
CA LEU A 112 -3.04 -1.02 4.79
C LEU A 112 -2.38 -1.45 3.48
N PHE A 113 -2.39 -2.76 3.20
CA PHE A 113 -1.82 -3.37 2.01
C PHE A 113 -2.45 -4.75 1.78
N ALA A 114 -2.67 -5.13 0.52
CA ALA A 114 -3.13 -6.47 0.17
C ALA A 114 -2.47 -6.98 -1.10
N PHE A 115 -2.10 -8.25 -1.12
CA PHE A 115 -1.71 -8.93 -2.35
C PHE A 115 -2.95 -9.23 -3.19
N PRO A 116 -2.90 -8.99 -4.51
CA PRO A 116 -3.92 -9.49 -5.42
C PRO A 116 -3.90 -11.02 -5.46
N GLU A 117 -5.02 -11.62 -5.82
CA GLU A 117 -5.05 -13.01 -6.23
C GLU A 117 -4.22 -13.17 -7.54
N LYS A 118 -3.72 -14.40 -7.77
CA LYS A 118 -2.74 -14.66 -8.85
C LYS A 118 -3.08 -14.03 -10.20
N ASP A 119 -4.34 -14.12 -10.61
CA ASP A 119 -4.80 -13.66 -11.93
C ASP A 119 -6.05 -12.76 -11.84
N LYS A 120 -6.38 -12.28 -10.63
CA LYS A 120 -7.57 -11.48 -10.38
C LYS A 120 -7.29 -10.36 -9.38
N PRO A 121 -7.90 -9.21 -9.56
CA PRO A 121 -7.87 -8.17 -8.53
C PRO A 121 -8.51 -8.65 -7.23
N PHE A 122 -7.87 -8.39 -6.11
CA PHE A 122 -8.47 -8.51 -4.80
C PHE A 122 -9.29 -7.25 -4.50
N LYS A 123 -10.55 -7.41 -4.10
CA LYS A 123 -11.47 -6.29 -3.85
C LYS A 123 -12.01 -6.33 -2.44
N TRP A 124 -12.10 -5.17 -1.80
CA TRP A 124 -12.69 -5.03 -0.48
C TRP A 124 -13.37 -3.68 -0.31
N SER A 125 -14.13 -3.53 0.76
CA SER A 125 -14.68 -2.26 1.21
C SER A 125 -14.20 -1.99 2.61
N GLU A 126 -13.90 -0.74 2.92
CA GLU A 126 -13.50 -0.31 4.25
C GLU A 126 -14.13 1.01 4.62
N THR A 127 -14.14 1.30 5.92
CA THR A 127 -14.51 2.61 6.45
C THR A 127 -13.30 3.18 7.15
N ASP A 128 -12.89 4.38 6.78
CA ASP A 128 -11.80 5.11 7.41
C ASP A 128 -12.35 6.44 7.92
N ARG A 129 -12.41 6.59 9.24
CA ARG A 129 -12.90 7.80 9.92
C ARG A 129 -14.29 8.25 9.48
N GLY A 130 -15.17 7.30 9.17
CA GLY A 130 -16.53 7.53 8.72
C GLY A 130 -16.71 7.55 7.19
N ASP A 131 -15.66 7.73 6.43
CA ASP A 131 -15.68 7.68 4.96
C ASP A 131 -15.63 6.24 4.45
N LYS A 132 -16.47 5.91 3.48
CA LYS A 132 -16.53 4.56 2.88
C LYS A 132 -15.74 4.50 1.60
N TYR A 133 -14.85 3.51 1.50
CA TYR A 133 -14.02 3.27 0.35
C TYR A 133 -14.33 1.92 -0.30
N GLN A 134 -14.33 1.91 -1.63
CA GLN A 134 -14.25 0.70 -2.44
C GLN A 134 -12.80 0.54 -2.89
N CYS A 135 -12.19 -0.57 -2.54
CA CYS A 135 -10.76 -0.75 -2.73
C CYS A 135 -10.47 -1.92 -3.64
N THR A 136 -9.36 -1.81 -4.37
CA THR A 136 -8.89 -2.87 -5.25
C THR A 136 -7.38 -2.96 -5.21
N SER A 137 -6.84 -4.16 -5.19
CA SER A 137 -5.42 -4.46 -5.37
C SER A 137 -5.23 -5.32 -6.61
N GLU A 138 -4.32 -4.95 -7.51
CA GLU A 138 -4.02 -5.66 -8.74
C GLU A 138 -2.53 -5.62 -9.08
N TYR A 139 -2.05 -6.62 -9.82
CA TYR A 139 -0.71 -6.58 -10.38
C TYR A 139 -0.70 -5.74 -11.66
N VAL A 140 0.29 -4.87 -11.77
CA VAL A 140 0.57 -4.06 -12.96
C VAL A 140 2.06 -4.10 -13.28
N TYR A 141 2.41 -3.78 -14.52
CA TYR A 141 3.81 -3.58 -14.91
C TYR A 141 4.08 -2.09 -15.02
N ILE A 142 5.22 -1.66 -14.52
CA ILE A 142 5.62 -0.25 -14.52
C ILE A 142 7.03 -0.07 -15.04
N ASN A 143 7.26 1.06 -15.67
CA ASN A 143 8.56 1.67 -15.84
C ASN A 143 8.68 2.81 -14.82
N ALA A 144 9.67 2.74 -13.95
CA ALA A 144 9.94 3.77 -12.95
C ALA A 144 11.40 4.18 -12.99
N SER A 145 11.68 5.46 -12.76
CA SER A 145 13.03 5.94 -12.55
C SER A 145 13.26 6.16 -11.06
N ILE A 146 14.18 5.40 -10.48
CA ILE A 146 14.57 5.47 -9.08
C ILE A 146 16.08 5.70 -9.03
N TYR A 147 16.54 6.73 -8.32
CA TYR A 147 17.94 7.18 -8.36
C TYR A 147 18.44 7.42 -9.79
N HIS A 148 17.62 8.03 -10.66
CA HIS A 148 17.90 8.28 -12.08
C HIS A 148 18.17 7.02 -12.91
N LYS A 149 17.78 5.84 -12.41
CA LYS A 149 17.88 4.58 -13.12
C LYS A 149 16.50 4.09 -13.54
N SER A 150 16.31 3.87 -14.82
CA SER A 150 15.08 3.27 -15.34
C SER A 150 14.99 1.80 -14.93
N LEU A 151 13.90 1.42 -14.28
CA LEU A 151 13.64 0.08 -13.79
C LEU A 151 12.28 -0.40 -14.28
N PHE A 152 12.26 -1.60 -14.84
CA PHE A 152 11.02 -2.25 -15.28
C PHE A 152 10.62 -3.28 -14.23
N MET A 153 9.45 -3.07 -13.61
CA MET A 153 9.08 -3.83 -12.43
C MET A 153 7.62 -4.28 -12.47
N LYS A 154 7.34 -5.41 -11.82
CA LYS A 154 5.98 -5.79 -11.47
C LYS A 154 5.63 -5.11 -10.16
N ALA A 155 4.56 -4.33 -10.16
CA ALA A 155 4.08 -3.60 -9.01
C ALA A 155 2.70 -4.10 -8.57
N ILE A 156 2.34 -3.81 -7.32
CA ILE A 156 0.98 -3.92 -6.83
C ILE A 156 0.39 -2.51 -6.83
N LYS A 157 -0.69 -2.33 -7.58
CA LYS A 157 -1.47 -1.10 -7.62
C LYS A 157 -2.65 -1.26 -6.67
N ILE A 158 -2.77 -0.35 -5.73
CA ILE A 158 -3.90 -0.29 -4.81
C ILE A 158 -4.69 0.97 -5.11
N THR A 159 -5.98 0.82 -5.35
CA THR A 159 -6.92 1.93 -5.51
C THR A 159 -7.89 1.98 -4.34
N ARG A 160 -8.21 3.19 -3.87
CA ARG A 160 -9.24 3.48 -2.87
C ARG A 160 -10.16 4.54 -3.46
N ASP A 161 -11.41 4.16 -3.72
CA ASP A 161 -12.41 5.00 -4.38
C ASP A 161 -13.47 5.41 -3.35
N ASN A 162 -13.60 6.69 -3.14
CA ASN A 162 -14.63 7.29 -2.30
C ASN A 162 -15.49 8.25 -3.13
N SER A 163 -16.81 8.13 -2.99
CA SER A 163 -17.75 9.09 -3.57
C SER A 163 -18.62 9.67 -2.46
N TYR A 164 -18.71 10.98 -2.40
CA TYR A 164 -19.47 11.70 -1.40
C TYR A 164 -20.32 12.80 -2.04
N ILE A 165 -21.28 13.33 -1.30
CA ILE A 165 -22.22 14.35 -1.77
C ILE A 165 -22.02 15.62 -0.96
N VAL A 166 -21.82 16.74 -1.63
CA VAL A 166 -21.79 18.08 -1.02
C VAL A 166 -22.93 18.89 -1.62
N GLY A 167 -23.94 19.16 -0.81
CA GLY A 167 -25.17 19.82 -1.29
C GLY A 167 -25.93 18.92 -2.27
N LYS A 168 -25.93 19.27 -3.56
CA LYS A 168 -26.54 18.49 -4.65
C LYS A 168 -25.51 17.85 -5.58
N GLU A 169 -24.23 18.10 -5.38
CA GLU A 169 -23.14 17.64 -6.24
C GLU A 169 -22.50 16.37 -5.69
N LYS A 170 -22.25 15.43 -6.58
CA LYS A 170 -21.51 14.21 -6.27
C LYS A 170 -20.05 14.41 -6.63
N HIS A 171 -19.20 14.22 -5.64
CA HIS A 171 -17.74 14.29 -5.78
C HIS A 171 -17.13 12.90 -5.69
N ARG A 172 -15.96 12.73 -6.29
CA ARG A 172 -15.19 11.49 -6.24
C ARG A 172 -13.75 11.78 -5.89
N ILE A 173 -13.21 10.98 -4.97
CA ILE A 173 -11.79 10.91 -4.68
C ILE A 173 -11.30 9.51 -5.02
N LEU A 174 -10.33 9.41 -5.93
CA LEU A 174 -9.66 8.17 -6.25
C LEU A 174 -8.19 8.26 -5.84
N GLU A 175 -7.82 7.53 -4.79
CA GLU A 175 -6.43 7.35 -4.42
C GLU A 175 -5.86 6.15 -5.17
N THR A 176 -4.66 6.29 -5.73
CA THR A 176 -3.95 5.22 -6.43
C THR A 176 -2.52 5.18 -5.93
N SER A 177 -2.12 4.06 -5.33
CA SER A 177 -0.75 3.84 -4.86
C SER A 177 -0.09 2.67 -5.57
N TYR A 178 1.22 2.78 -5.81
CA TYR A 178 2.05 1.74 -6.43
C TYR A 178 3.07 1.24 -5.41
N TRP A 179 3.08 -0.07 -5.24
CA TRP A 179 3.93 -0.77 -4.30
C TRP A 179 4.84 -1.74 -5.05
N VAL A 180 6.11 -1.70 -4.74
CA VAL A 180 7.14 -2.48 -5.42
C VAL A 180 7.97 -3.23 -4.38
N SER A 181 8.29 -4.48 -4.68
CA SER A 181 9.18 -5.28 -3.83
C SER A 181 10.50 -4.56 -3.62
N ASN A 182 11.01 -4.58 -2.40
CA ASN A 182 12.23 -3.91 -1.93
C ASN A 182 12.21 -2.37 -1.89
N TYR A 183 11.15 -1.75 -2.40
CA TYR A 183 10.99 -0.28 -2.36
C TYR A 183 9.78 0.15 -1.51
N GLY A 184 8.82 -0.74 -1.29
CA GLY A 184 7.56 -0.39 -0.62
C GLY A 184 6.66 0.44 -1.53
N ARG A 185 5.88 1.33 -0.92
CA ARG A 185 5.06 2.29 -1.67
C ARG A 185 5.95 3.33 -2.30
N ILE A 186 5.96 3.44 -3.62
CA ILE A 186 6.82 4.39 -4.33
C ILE A 186 6.13 5.72 -4.64
N ILE A 187 4.81 5.69 -4.83
CA ILE A 187 4.03 6.91 -5.11
C ILE A 187 2.55 6.68 -4.77
N THR A 188 1.87 7.75 -4.38
CA THR A 188 0.42 7.83 -4.29
C THR A 188 -0.07 9.01 -5.11
N TYR A 189 -1.04 8.79 -5.97
CA TYR A 189 -1.80 9.81 -6.66
C TYR A 189 -3.16 9.96 -6.00
N VAL A 190 -3.65 11.19 -5.96
CA VAL A 190 -5.03 11.50 -5.64
C VAL A 190 -5.65 12.18 -6.85
N ASP A 191 -6.71 11.60 -7.36
CA ASP A 191 -7.56 12.19 -8.39
C ASP A 191 -8.81 12.74 -7.70
N TRP A 192 -8.98 14.03 -7.78
CA TRP A 192 -10.13 14.74 -7.26
C TRP A 192 -10.97 15.23 -8.43
N ASP A 193 -12.13 14.61 -8.65
CA ASP A 193 -13.06 14.96 -9.73
C ASP A 193 -12.40 15.10 -11.11
N GLY A 194 -11.49 14.19 -11.46
CA GLY A 194 -10.77 14.18 -12.72
C GLY A 194 -9.44 14.96 -12.72
N THR A 195 -9.04 15.55 -11.57
CA THR A 195 -7.75 16.23 -11.46
C THR A 195 -6.76 15.36 -10.67
N LYS A 196 -5.95 14.58 -11.39
CA LYS A 196 -4.94 13.68 -10.81
C LYS A 196 -3.66 14.43 -10.43
N LYS A 197 -3.24 14.31 -9.17
CA LYS A 197 -1.98 14.86 -8.65
C LYS A 197 -1.24 13.84 -7.81
N ALA A 198 0.10 13.88 -7.82
CA ALA A 198 0.89 13.14 -6.86
C ALA A 198 0.69 13.75 -5.47
N SER A 199 0.20 12.95 -4.52
CA SER A 199 0.02 13.39 -3.13
C SER A 199 1.24 13.05 -2.27
N SER A 200 1.92 11.96 -2.59
CA SER A 200 3.19 11.60 -1.97
C SER A 200 4.00 10.73 -2.92
N LYS A 201 5.29 10.97 -3.00
CA LYS A 201 6.22 10.14 -3.78
C LYS A 201 7.50 9.89 -2.97
N LEU A 202 8.10 8.73 -3.18
CA LEU A 202 9.42 8.42 -2.64
C LEU A 202 10.41 9.49 -3.14
N ASP A 203 11.23 10.05 -2.24
CA ASP A 203 12.14 11.17 -2.54
C ASP A 203 13.11 10.88 -3.69
N ILE A 204 13.51 9.61 -3.81
CA ILE A 204 14.39 9.10 -4.86
C ILE A 204 13.68 8.71 -6.17
N LEU A 205 12.36 8.88 -6.25
CA LEU A 205 11.56 8.57 -7.45
C LEU A 205 11.49 9.79 -8.36
N ASP A 206 11.91 9.64 -9.62
CA ASP A 206 11.77 10.68 -10.63
C ASP A 206 10.39 10.59 -11.31
N TYR A 207 10.04 9.41 -11.84
CA TYR A 207 8.75 9.15 -12.48
C TYR A 207 8.32 7.69 -12.33
N VAL A 208 7.04 7.44 -12.60
CA VAL A 208 6.44 6.12 -12.77
C VAL A 208 5.40 6.15 -13.90
N GLN A 209 5.39 5.12 -14.72
CA GLN A 209 4.45 4.93 -15.82
C GLN A 209 4.02 3.47 -15.88
N GLU A 210 2.73 3.20 -16.01
CA GLU A 210 2.24 1.86 -16.32
C GLU A 210 2.60 1.50 -17.77
N ILE A 211 3.04 0.26 -17.97
CA ILE A 211 3.36 -0.31 -19.28
C ILE A 211 2.60 -1.62 -19.46
N SER A 212 2.47 -2.07 -20.71
CA SER A 212 1.86 -3.36 -20.99
C SER A 212 2.78 -4.52 -20.58
N GLU A 213 2.19 -5.70 -20.34
CA GLU A 213 2.95 -6.91 -20.08
C GLU A 213 3.87 -7.27 -21.26
N GLU A 214 3.41 -7.03 -22.49
CA GLU A 214 4.19 -7.24 -23.71
C GLU A 214 5.44 -6.36 -23.74
N GLU A 215 5.30 -5.08 -23.43
CA GLU A 215 6.39 -4.12 -23.33
C GLU A 215 7.38 -4.52 -22.23
N TYR A 216 6.86 -4.85 -21.04
CA TYR A 216 7.68 -5.37 -19.93
C TYR A 216 8.52 -6.57 -20.34
N ASN A 217 7.92 -7.56 -21.01
CA ASN A 217 8.61 -8.78 -21.43
C ASN A 217 9.67 -8.52 -22.52
N LYS A 218 9.50 -7.48 -23.35
CA LYS A 218 10.51 -7.05 -24.33
C LYS A 218 11.72 -6.38 -23.68
N LEU A 219 11.48 -5.60 -22.63
CA LEU A 219 12.51 -4.78 -21.97
C LEU A 219 13.30 -5.54 -20.89
N LYS A 220 12.79 -6.67 -20.42
CA LYS A 220 13.46 -7.53 -19.43
C LYS A 220 14.48 -8.50 -20.06
N LYS A 221 14.55 -8.59 -21.38
CA LYS A 221 15.54 -9.41 -22.12
C LYS A 221 16.88 -8.67 -22.21
#